data_096c4832b55b484f581b5f01fe8a9a27
#
_entry.id   096c4832b55b484f581b5f01fe8a9a27
#
_cell.length_a   1.000
_cell.length_b   1.000
_cell.length_c   1.000
_cell.angle_alpha   90.00
_cell.angle_beta   90.00
_cell.angle_gamma   90.00
#
_symmetry.space_group_name_H-M   'P 1'
#
loop_
_entity.id
_entity.type
_entity.pdbx_description
1 polymer ?
#
loop_
_entity_poly.entity_id
_entity_poly.type
_entity_poly.pdbx_seq_one_letter_code
_entity_poly.pdbx_strand_id
1 'polypeptide(L)'
;GLGFGPLLCGILAQYLPCAMRLVFIVDFILIIPAFIGIWFMPEPVKNKQKFKIEVQKLSVPSDIRSTFIYAVIPVFVGFSMLGLFTAISPNFLGDILNITNKAVIGVMVFLIFCASTLGQLLFKSKSDYHILMLGSGTLIVGVILLGLSIH
;
A
#
# COMPACT_ATOMS: atom_id res chain seq x y z
N GLY A 1 -0.79 3.52 7.57
CA GLY A 1 -0.80 4.72 6.72
C GLY A 1 -1.59 4.57 5.43
N LEU A 2 -1.20 3.65 4.53
CA LEU A 2 -1.75 3.55 3.15
C LEU A 2 -3.27 3.35 3.07
N GLY A 3 -3.89 2.65 4.01
CA GLY A 3 -5.34 2.41 4.00
C GLY A 3 -6.19 3.63 4.36
N PHE A 4 -5.65 4.59 5.09
CA PHE A 4 -6.41 5.78 5.50
C PHE A 4 -6.76 6.71 4.35
N GLY A 5 -5.91 6.80 3.31
CA GLY A 5 -6.18 7.61 2.13
C GLY A 5 -7.50 7.25 1.45
N PRO A 6 -7.67 6.01 0.98
CA PRO A 6 -8.92 5.56 0.37
C PRO A 6 -10.15 5.70 1.28
N LEU A 7 -9.99 5.45 2.59
CA LEU A 7 -11.07 5.63 3.56
C LEU A 7 -11.54 7.09 3.64
N LEU A 8 -10.61 8.02 3.84
CA LEU A 8 -10.91 9.44 3.88
C LEU A 8 -11.51 9.92 2.55
N CYS A 9 -10.91 9.53 1.42
CA CYS A 9 -11.44 9.87 0.10
C CYS A 9 -12.88 9.37 -0.09
N GLY A 10 -13.16 8.13 0.31
CA GLY A 10 -14.50 7.54 0.21
C GLY A 10 -15.54 8.28 1.03
N ILE A 11 -15.22 8.62 2.29
CA ILE A 11 -16.10 9.37 3.19
C ILE A 11 -16.32 10.79 2.66
N LEU A 12 -15.26 11.50 2.31
CA LEU A 12 -15.37 12.86 1.77
C LEU A 12 -16.18 12.89 0.48
N ALA A 13 -15.96 11.90 -0.40
CA ALA A 13 -16.66 11.79 -1.67
C ALA A 13 -18.15 11.47 -1.53
N GLN A 14 -18.56 10.84 -0.44
CA GLN A 14 -19.95 10.47 -0.19
C GLN A 14 -20.74 11.58 0.47
N TYR A 15 -20.17 12.25 1.47
CA TYR A 15 -20.93 13.10 2.38
C TYR A 15 -20.73 14.60 2.19
N LEU A 16 -19.69 15.02 1.44
CA LEU A 16 -19.40 16.45 1.25
C LEU A 16 -19.60 16.92 -0.19
N PRO A 17 -20.10 18.15 -0.38
CA PRO A 17 -20.15 18.77 -1.70
C PRO A 17 -18.73 19.07 -2.21
N CYS A 18 -18.53 19.07 -3.52
CA CYS A 18 -17.23 19.31 -4.15
C CYS A 18 -16.10 18.32 -3.73
N ALA A 19 -16.45 17.05 -3.57
CA ALA A 19 -15.59 15.98 -3.06
C ALA A 19 -14.19 15.96 -3.65
N MET A 20 -14.04 16.14 -4.97
CA MET A 20 -12.73 16.15 -5.63
C MET A 20 -11.80 17.25 -5.10
N ARG A 21 -12.32 18.46 -4.90
CA ARG A 21 -11.50 19.57 -4.39
C ARG A 21 -11.17 19.42 -2.92
N LEU A 22 -12.13 18.92 -2.13
CA LEU A 22 -11.95 18.70 -0.69
C LEU A 22 -10.88 17.67 -0.38
N VAL A 23 -10.79 16.59 -1.13
CA VAL A 23 -9.73 15.58 -0.95
C VAL A 23 -8.36 16.22 -1.07
N PHE A 24 -8.12 17.01 -2.12
CA PHE A 24 -6.83 17.68 -2.31
C PHE A 24 -6.55 18.74 -1.24
N ILE A 25 -7.57 19.48 -0.78
CA ILE A 25 -7.43 20.47 0.29
C ILE A 25 -7.04 19.78 1.61
N VAL A 26 -7.69 18.69 1.95
CA VAL A 26 -7.38 17.91 3.16
C VAL A 26 -5.97 17.34 3.09
N ASP A 27 -5.58 16.79 1.96
CA ASP A 27 -4.23 16.26 1.75
C ASP A 27 -3.19 17.38 1.87
N PHE A 28 -3.44 18.53 1.27
CA PHE A 28 -2.57 19.71 1.39
C PHE A 28 -2.44 20.18 2.86
N ILE A 29 -3.55 20.23 3.60
CA ILE A 29 -3.53 20.57 5.04
C ILE A 29 -2.70 19.56 5.84
N LEU A 30 -2.77 18.27 5.51
CA LEU A 30 -1.99 17.22 6.18
C LEU A 30 -0.49 17.29 5.85
N ILE A 31 -0.13 17.79 4.67
CA ILE A 31 1.28 17.97 4.27
C ILE A 31 1.95 19.11 5.05
N ILE A 32 1.21 20.18 5.39
CA ILE A 32 1.77 21.31 6.12
C ILE A 32 2.45 20.93 7.44
N PRO A 33 1.79 20.20 8.39
CA PRO A 33 2.44 19.81 9.62
C PRO A 33 3.60 18.83 9.40
N ALA A 34 3.54 17.99 8.38
CA ALA A 34 4.64 17.12 8.01
C ALA A 34 5.85 17.93 7.53
N PHE A 35 5.63 18.94 6.70
CA PHE A 35 6.68 19.85 6.25
C PHE A 35 7.31 20.64 7.41
N ILE A 36 6.47 21.17 8.32
CA ILE A 36 6.91 21.86 9.53
C ILE A 36 7.74 20.91 10.40
N GLY A 37 7.28 19.67 10.59
CA GLY A 37 8.00 18.66 11.38
C GLY A 37 9.39 18.37 10.82
N ILE A 38 9.52 18.26 9.50
CA ILE A 38 10.81 18.06 8.83
C ILE A 38 11.70 19.30 9.00
N TRP A 39 11.12 20.49 8.93
CA TRP A 39 11.87 21.74 9.09
C TRP A 39 12.50 21.89 10.49
N PHE A 40 11.79 21.45 11.53
CA PHE A 40 12.28 21.47 12.91
C PHE A 40 13.11 20.24 13.30
N MET A 41 13.26 19.26 12.38
CA MET A 41 14.03 18.07 12.68
C MET A 41 15.53 18.40 12.74
N PRO A 42 16.20 18.13 13.87
CA PRO A 42 17.63 18.34 13.97
C PRO A 42 18.37 17.42 12.99
N GLU A 43 19.32 17.97 12.27
CA GLU A 43 20.08 17.24 11.26
C GLU A 43 20.91 16.13 11.92
N PRO A 44 20.64 14.84 11.65
CA PRO A 44 21.34 13.74 12.31
C PRO A 44 22.77 13.56 11.81
N VAL A 45 23.11 14.18 10.67
CA VAL A 45 24.43 14.03 10.04
C VAL A 45 25.38 15.12 10.52
N LYS A 46 26.25 14.78 11.46
CA LYS A 46 27.26 15.71 12.00
C LYS A 46 28.39 16.02 11.01
N ASN A 47 28.69 15.12 10.09
CA ASN A 47 29.72 15.33 9.05
C ASN A 47 29.07 15.60 7.70
N LYS A 48 28.96 16.87 7.35
CA LYS A 48 28.53 17.30 6.00
C LYS A 48 29.63 16.97 5.00
N GLN A 49 29.53 15.85 4.31
CA GLN A 49 30.33 15.64 3.12
C GLN A 49 29.91 16.65 2.05
N LYS A 50 30.90 17.19 1.31
CA LYS A 50 30.61 18.07 0.17
C LYS A 50 29.65 17.38 -0.78
N PHE A 51 28.62 18.11 -1.18
CA PHE A 51 27.58 17.62 -2.09
C PHE A 51 28.24 17.15 -3.39
N LYS A 52 28.44 15.84 -3.54
CA LYS A 52 28.86 15.20 -4.78
C LYS A 52 27.64 14.51 -5.33
N ILE A 53 27.23 14.92 -6.52
CA ILE A 53 26.20 14.19 -7.29
C ILE A 53 26.89 12.94 -7.82
N GLU A 54 26.94 11.89 -7.01
CA GLU A 54 27.33 10.56 -7.48
C GLU A 54 26.05 9.80 -7.76
N VAL A 55 25.84 9.46 -9.03
CA VAL A 55 24.77 8.55 -9.43
C VAL A 55 25.13 7.18 -8.87
N GLN A 56 24.52 6.83 -7.73
CA GLN A 56 24.70 5.50 -7.15
C GLN A 56 24.17 4.45 -8.16
N LYS A 57 25.07 3.61 -8.65
CA LYS A 57 24.65 2.46 -9.43
C LYS A 57 23.88 1.52 -8.52
N LEU A 58 22.59 1.35 -8.81
CA LEU A 58 21.79 0.31 -8.18
C LEU A 58 22.38 -1.05 -8.58
N SER A 59 23.27 -1.58 -7.77
CA SER A 59 23.83 -2.91 -7.97
C SER A 59 23.61 -3.74 -6.71
N VAL A 60 23.02 -4.91 -6.88
CA VAL A 60 22.92 -5.89 -5.80
C VAL A 60 24.23 -6.68 -5.79
N PRO A 61 24.95 -6.76 -4.64
CA PRO A 61 26.15 -7.58 -4.51
C PRO A 61 25.89 -9.02 -4.96
N SER A 62 26.87 -9.63 -5.63
CA SER A 62 26.75 -10.98 -6.20
C SER A 62 26.31 -12.02 -5.17
N ASP A 63 26.81 -11.89 -3.94
CA ASP A 63 26.64 -12.85 -2.86
C ASP A 63 25.20 -12.96 -2.35
N ILE A 64 24.42 -11.87 -2.46
CA ILE A 64 23.02 -11.82 -2.00
C ILE A 64 22.02 -11.74 -3.15
N ARG A 65 22.48 -11.77 -4.41
CA ARG A 65 21.62 -11.57 -5.58
C ARG A 65 20.50 -12.60 -5.70
N SER A 66 20.79 -13.87 -5.44
CA SER A 66 19.78 -14.93 -5.47
C SER A 66 18.74 -14.74 -4.38
N THR A 67 19.17 -14.50 -3.16
CA THR A 67 18.26 -14.23 -2.02
C THR A 67 17.40 -12.99 -2.26
N PHE A 68 17.99 -11.94 -2.85
CA PHE A 68 17.27 -10.72 -3.21
C PHE A 68 16.17 -11.00 -4.24
N ILE A 69 16.46 -11.77 -5.30
CA ILE A 69 15.47 -12.12 -6.33
C ILE A 69 14.32 -12.92 -5.72
N TYR A 70 14.61 -13.93 -4.88
CA TYR A 70 13.58 -14.72 -4.21
C TYR A 70 12.70 -13.89 -3.27
N ALA A 71 13.22 -12.83 -2.67
CA ALA A 71 12.44 -11.91 -1.83
C ALA A 71 11.63 -10.91 -2.65
N VAL A 72 12.19 -10.40 -3.76
CA VAL A 72 11.54 -9.34 -4.57
C VAL A 72 10.33 -9.87 -5.34
N ILE A 73 10.38 -11.10 -5.86
CA ILE A 73 9.29 -11.65 -6.66
C ILE A 73 7.96 -11.72 -5.88
N PRO A 74 7.88 -12.32 -4.67
CA PRO A 74 6.65 -12.35 -3.91
C PRO A 74 6.14 -10.96 -3.51
N VAL A 75 7.06 -10.05 -3.18
CA VAL A 75 6.72 -8.65 -2.84
C VAL A 75 6.11 -7.95 -4.05
N PHE A 76 6.73 -8.07 -5.22
CA PHE A 76 6.22 -7.48 -6.46
C PHE A 76 4.82 -8.02 -6.81
N VAL A 77 4.63 -9.33 -6.75
CA VAL A 77 3.33 -9.98 -7.01
C VAL A 77 2.28 -9.51 -6.00
N GLY A 78 2.63 -9.46 -4.71
CA GLY A 78 1.73 -8.99 -3.66
C GLY A 78 1.27 -7.55 -3.85
N PHE A 79 2.20 -6.63 -4.16
CA PHE A 79 1.86 -5.24 -4.46
C PHE A 79 1.07 -5.08 -5.76
N SER A 80 1.37 -5.86 -6.78
CA SER A 80 0.62 -5.86 -8.05
C SER A 80 -0.83 -6.30 -7.83
N MET A 81 -1.05 -7.34 -7.05
CA MET A 81 -2.38 -7.81 -6.68
C MET A 81 -3.14 -6.77 -5.86
N LEU A 82 -2.49 -6.17 -4.86
CA LEU A 82 -3.09 -5.12 -4.04
C LEU A 82 -3.51 -3.91 -4.90
N GLY A 83 -2.65 -3.50 -5.84
CA GLY A 83 -2.94 -2.44 -6.79
C GLY A 83 -4.11 -2.78 -7.71
N LEU A 84 -4.13 -3.99 -8.26
CA LEU A 84 -5.21 -4.48 -9.10
C LEU A 84 -6.55 -4.47 -8.35
N PHE A 85 -6.59 -5.02 -7.15
CA PHE A 85 -7.78 -5.01 -6.31
C PHE A 85 -8.28 -3.61 -6.01
N THR A 86 -7.37 -2.71 -5.64
CA THR A 86 -7.72 -1.32 -5.36
C THR A 86 -8.28 -0.61 -6.59
N ALA A 87 -7.77 -0.92 -7.78
CA ALA A 87 -8.23 -0.33 -9.03
C ALA A 87 -9.60 -0.89 -9.50
N ILE A 88 -9.83 -2.19 -9.30
CA ILE A 88 -11.06 -2.85 -9.80
C ILE A 88 -12.21 -2.75 -8.78
N SER A 89 -11.92 -2.70 -7.48
CA SER A 89 -12.95 -2.68 -6.42
C SER A 89 -14.06 -1.64 -6.62
N PRO A 90 -13.80 -0.39 -7.02
CA PRO A 90 -14.86 0.60 -7.23
C PRO A 90 -15.84 0.19 -8.32
N ASN A 91 -15.33 -0.31 -9.45
CA ASN A 91 -16.16 -0.73 -10.58
C ASN A 91 -16.93 -1.99 -10.24
N PHE A 92 -16.29 -2.96 -9.62
CA PHE A 92 -16.94 -4.21 -9.21
C PHE A 92 -18.10 -3.95 -8.22
N LEU A 93 -17.89 -3.11 -7.23
CA LEU A 93 -18.92 -2.77 -6.25
C LEU A 93 -20.04 -1.93 -6.86
N GLY A 94 -19.70 -1.00 -7.77
CA GLY A 94 -20.67 -0.15 -8.44
C GLY A 94 -21.49 -0.89 -9.47
N ASP A 95 -20.85 -1.60 -10.38
CA ASP A 95 -21.49 -2.16 -11.58
C ASP A 95 -22.14 -3.53 -11.31
N ILE A 96 -21.52 -4.36 -10.46
CA ILE A 96 -22.01 -5.73 -10.20
C ILE A 96 -22.89 -5.80 -8.96
N LEU A 97 -22.48 -5.15 -7.86
CA LEU A 97 -23.23 -5.17 -6.61
C LEU A 97 -24.21 -3.99 -6.46
N ASN A 98 -24.26 -3.06 -7.41
CA ASN A 98 -25.05 -1.83 -7.36
C ASN A 98 -24.80 -0.99 -6.09
N ILE A 99 -23.63 -1.08 -5.50
CA ILE A 99 -23.22 -0.31 -4.34
C ILE A 99 -22.64 1.03 -4.83
N THR A 100 -23.47 2.04 -4.90
CA THR A 100 -23.06 3.39 -5.32
C THR A 100 -22.45 4.23 -4.19
N ASN A 101 -22.49 3.73 -2.95
CA ASN A 101 -21.97 4.44 -1.79
C ASN A 101 -20.42 4.41 -1.78
N LYS A 102 -19.82 5.55 -2.06
CA LYS A 102 -18.36 5.70 -2.14
C LYS A 102 -17.66 5.48 -0.80
N ALA A 103 -18.34 5.73 0.32
CA ALA A 103 -17.79 5.46 1.64
C ALA A 103 -17.60 3.96 1.88
N VAL A 104 -18.54 3.11 1.41
CA VAL A 104 -18.43 1.65 1.48
C VAL A 104 -17.22 1.15 0.70
N ILE A 105 -16.99 1.70 -0.49
CA ILE A 105 -15.81 1.38 -1.31
C ILE A 105 -14.52 1.74 -0.55
N GLY A 106 -14.47 2.92 0.04
CA GLY A 106 -13.32 3.36 0.85
C GLY A 106 -13.05 2.47 2.06
N VAL A 107 -14.12 2.05 2.75
CA VAL A 107 -14.02 1.10 3.89
C VAL A 107 -13.50 -0.26 3.44
N MET A 108 -13.98 -0.78 2.31
CA MET A 108 -13.50 -2.06 1.77
C MET A 108 -11.99 -2.04 1.49
N VAL A 109 -11.52 -1.00 0.81
CA VAL A 109 -10.08 -0.84 0.55
C VAL A 109 -9.30 -0.70 1.86
N PHE A 110 -9.82 0.06 2.83
CA PHE A 110 -9.21 0.17 4.16
C PHE A 110 -9.08 -1.18 4.86
N LEU A 111 -10.13 -2.01 4.82
CA LEU A 111 -10.13 -3.34 5.42
C LEU A 111 -9.07 -4.27 4.80
N ILE A 112 -8.83 -4.18 3.49
CA ILE A 112 -7.75 -4.93 2.81
C ILE A 112 -6.39 -4.54 3.41
N PHE A 113 -6.12 -3.24 3.59
CA PHE A 113 -4.88 -2.78 4.21
C PHE A 113 -4.78 -3.16 5.69
N CYS A 114 -5.88 -3.14 6.43
CA CYS A 114 -5.93 -3.61 7.81
C CYS A 114 -5.59 -5.11 7.91
N ALA A 115 -6.20 -5.93 7.06
CA ALA A 115 -5.92 -7.36 6.99
C ALA A 115 -4.45 -7.64 6.67
N SER A 116 -3.87 -6.90 5.71
CA SER A 116 -2.46 -6.98 5.38
C SER A 116 -1.56 -6.63 6.59
N THR A 117 -1.90 -5.56 7.31
CA THR A 117 -1.14 -5.13 8.49
C THR A 117 -1.27 -6.15 9.62
N LEU A 118 -2.46 -6.69 9.86
CA LEU A 118 -2.70 -7.74 10.85
C LEU A 118 -1.89 -9.00 10.51
N GLY A 119 -1.87 -9.41 9.25
CA GLY A 119 -1.03 -10.51 8.79
C GLY A 119 0.45 -10.30 9.13
N GLN A 120 0.99 -9.12 8.85
CA GLN A 120 2.37 -8.78 9.19
C GLN A 120 2.64 -8.83 10.70
N LEU A 121 1.70 -8.37 11.53
CA LEU A 121 1.85 -8.38 12.99
C LEU A 121 1.79 -9.79 13.57
N LEU A 122 0.85 -10.62 13.09
CA LEU A 122 0.65 -11.99 13.57
C LEU A 122 1.86 -12.89 13.24
N PHE A 123 2.48 -12.66 12.09
CA PHE A 123 3.60 -13.49 11.64
C PHE A 123 4.98 -12.90 11.94
N LYS A 124 5.07 -11.75 12.59
CA LYS A 124 6.34 -11.07 12.94
C LYS A 124 7.35 -11.96 13.67
N SER A 125 6.89 -12.95 14.44
CA SER A 125 7.72 -13.88 15.23
C SER A 125 8.15 -15.14 14.48
N LYS A 126 7.72 -15.31 13.22
CA LYS A 126 8.08 -16.48 12.41
C LYS A 126 9.31 -16.20 11.55
N SER A 127 9.99 -17.30 11.14
CA SER A 127 11.11 -17.20 10.20
C SER A 127 10.64 -16.65 8.86
N ASP A 128 11.47 -15.81 8.22
CA ASP A 128 11.19 -15.15 6.94
C ASP A 128 10.78 -16.15 5.84
N TYR A 129 11.39 -17.33 5.83
CA TYR A 129 11.03 -18.41 4.89
C TYR A 129 9.57 -18.86 5.06
N HIS A 130 9.12 -19.07 6.29
CA HIS A 130 7.73 -19.48 6.55
C HIS A 130 6.73 -18.39 6.20
N ILE A 131 7.07 -17.14 6.44
CA ILE A 131 6.24 -15.98 6.08
C ILE A 131 6.07 -15.89 4.57
N LEU A 132 7.16 -16.02 3.80
CA LEU A 132 7.13 -16.01 2.35
C LEU A 132 6.31 -17.17 1.78
N MET A 133 6.47 -18.37 2.34
CA MET A 133 5.77 -19.57 1.89
C MET A 133 4.27 -19.48 2.16
N LEU A 134 3.87 -19.04 3.35
CA LEU A 134 2.47 -18.82 3.72
C LEU A 134 1.85 -17.68 2.91
N GLY A 135 2.56 -16.57 2.74
CA GLY A 135 2.10 -15.43 1.96
C GLY A 135 1.87 -15.80 0.49
N SER A 136 2.83 -16.49 -0.11
CA SER A 136 2.70 -16.96 -1.51
C SER A 136 1.57 -17.99 -1.66
N GLY A 137 1.43 -18.90 -0.71
CA GLY A 137 0.36 -19.90 -0.71
C GLY A 137 -1.03 -19.28 -0.60
N THR A 138 -1.21 -18.31 0.31
CA THR A 138 -2.49 -17.58 0.45
C THR A 138 -2.83 -16.75 -0.77
N LEU A 139 -1.81 -16.16 -1.44
CA LEU A 139 -1.99 -15.44 -2.70
C LEU A 139 -2.52 -16.38 -3.81
N ILE A 140 -1.89 -17.54 -3.98
CA ILE A 140 -2.31 -18.52 -4.98
C ILE A 140 -3.75 -18.98 -4.73
N VAL A 141 -4.09 -19.32 -3.48
CA VAL A 141 -5.46 -19.71 -3.10
C VAL A 141 -6.44 -18.56 -3.39
N GLY A 142 -6.10 -17.32 -3.05
CA GLY A 142 -6.92 -16.14 -3.32
C GLY A 142 -7.19 -15.95 -4.81
N VAL A 143 -6.18 -16.10 -5.67
CA VAL A 143 -6.32 -15.99 -7.13
C VAL A 143 -7.20 -17.10 -7.69
N ILE A 144 -7.04 -18.34 -7.20
CA ILE A 144 -7.88 -19.46 -7.62
C ILE A 144 -9.34 -19.22 -7.24
N LEU A 145 -9.61 -18.81 -6.01
CA LEU A 145 -10.97 -18.50 -5.55
C LEU A 145 -11.62 -17.38 -6.35
N LEU A 146 -10.85 -16.35 -6.70
CA LEU A 146 -11.32 -15.30 -7.59
C LEU A 146 -11.66 -15.84 -8.98
N GLY A 147 -10.78 -16.64 -9.58
CA GLY A 147 -11.04 -17.25 -10.87
C GLY A 147 -12.31 -18.11 -10.88
N LEU A 148 -12.57 -18.82 -9.80
CA LEU A 148 -13.79 -19.63 -9.64
C LEU A 148 -15.05 -18.77 -9.38
N SER A 149 -14.89 -17.57 -8.80
CA SER A 149 -16.01 -16.65 -8.52
C SER A 149 -16.54 -15.95 -9.77
N ILE A 150 -15.78 -15.92 -10.87
CA ILE A 150 -16.17 -15.25 -12.12
C ILE A 150 -17.05 -16.18 -13.01
N HIS A 151 -17.15 -17.45 -12.66
CA HIS A 151 -18.03 -18.43 -13.30
C HIS A 151 -19.33 -18.59 -12.53
#